data_fcf637289a35ab74269f0dd5a2569f2e
#
_entry.id   fcf637289a35ab74269f0dd5a2569f2e
#
_cell.length_a   1.000
_cell.length_b   1.000
_cell.length_c   1.000
_cell.angle_alpha   90.00
_cell.angle_beta   90.00
_cell.angle_gamma   90.00
#
_symmetry.space_group_name_H-M   'P 1'
#
loop_
_entity.id
_entity.type
_entity.pdbx_description
1 polymer ?
#
loop_
_entity_poly.entity_id
_entity_poly.type
_entity_poly.pdbx_seq_one_letter_code
_entity_poly.pdbx_strand_id
1 'polypeptide(L)'
;MDKDIKVTLKVWRQKGPKDKGQFETYQIDKINQSVSFLEMLDILNERLVSEGKEPIVFDHDCREGICGMCSLYVNGHPHGPATGATTCQLYMRRFNDGETITIEPWRSAGFPVIRDLMVDRYAYDKIIQAGGFVSVNTGGVPDANAIPISKADADLAMDAAACIGCGACVAACKNGSAMLFVSAKVSQLNLLPQGKPEALRRAKAMLSKMDELGFGNCTNTRACEAECPKNISISNIARLNRDFIIAKLKD
;
A
#
# COMPACT_ATOMS: atom_id res chain seq x y z
N MET A 1 -4.13 31.10 12.03
CA MET A 1 -5.44 30.54 12.41
C MET A 1 -5.87 29.61 11.30
N ASP A 2 -6.15 28.36 11.61
CA ASP A 2 -6.66 27.41 10.65
C ASP A 2 -8.02 27.90 10.12
N LYS A 3 -8.18 27.90 8.82
CA LYS A 3 -9.40 28.37 8.16
C LYS A 3 -10.32 27.20 7.89
N ASP A 4 -11.61 27.48 7.94
CA ASP A 4 -12.60 26.56 7.37
C ASP A 4 -12.62 26.72 5.86
N ILE A 5 -12.77 25.60 5.15
CA ILE A 5 -12.90 25.55 3.70
C ILE A 5 -14.16 24.80 3.29
N LYS A 6 -14.62 25.05 2.08
CA LYS A 6 -15.68 24.28 1.40
C LYS A 6 -15.03 23.37 0.40
N VAL A 7 -15.52 22.13 0.28
CA VAL A 7 -15.06 21.21 -0.76
C VAL A 7 -16.23 20.41 -1.35
N THR A 8 -16.08 20.03 -2.60
CA THR A 8 -17.00 19.13 -3.28
C THR A 8 -16.33 17.76 -3.40
N LEU A 9 -16.93 16.71 -2.87
CA LEU A 9 -16.40 15.36 -2.95
C LEU A 9 -17.13 14.61 -4.06
N LYS A 10 -16.37 14.03 -5.01
CA LYS A 10 -16.86 13.03 -5.97
C LYS A 10 -16.36 11.67 -5.52
N VAL A 11 -17.23 10.89 -4.90
CA VAL A 11 -16.90 9.62 -4.27
C VAL A 11 -17.43 8.47 -5.10
N TRP A 12 -16.58 7.50 -5.38
CA TRP A 12 -17.00 6.25 -6.02
C TRP A 12 -17.89 5.45 -5.07
N ARG A 13 -19.08 5.07 -5.53
CA ARG A 13 -20.04 4.25 -4.81
C ARG A 13 -20.31 2.98 -5.62
N GLN A 14 -20.22 1.84 -4.96
CA GLN A 14 -20.43 0.52 -5.56
C GLN A 14 -20.94 -0.44 -4.50
N LYS A 15 -22.11 -1.03 -4.71
CA LYS A 15 -22.77 -1.89 -3.70
C LYS A 15 -22.08 -3.24 -3.50
N GLY A 16 -21.35 -3.72 -4.50
CA GLY A 16 -20.70 -5.02 -4.45
C GLY A 16 -19.79 -5.28 -5.64
N PRO A 17 -19.05 -6.42 -5.64
CA PRO A 17 -18.04 -6.72 -6.68
C PRO A 17 -18.59 -6.83 -8.09
N LYS A 18 -19.87 -7.18 -8.23
CA LYS A 18 -20.55 -7.38 -9.53
C LYS A 18 -21.34 -6.15 -9.99
N ASP A 19 -21.50 -5.16 -9.13
CA ASP A 19 -22.27 -3.97 -9.45
C ASP A 19 -21.42 -2.99 -10.26
N LYS A 20 -22.12 -2.26 -11.15
CA LYS A 20 -21.51 -1.14 -11.85
C LYS A 20 -21.46 0.06 -10.89
N GLY A 21 -20.28 0.43 -10.45
CA GLY A 21 -20.09 1.61 -9.61
C GLY A 21 -20.31 2.91 -10.37
N GLN A 22 -20.57 3.98 -9.64
CA GLN A 22 -20.74 5.34 -10.16
C GLN A 22 -20.18 6.37 -9.15
N PHE A 23 -19.93 7.59 -9.64
CA PHE A 23 -19.60 8.69 -8.75
C PHE A 23 -20.86 9.33 -8.19
N GLU A 24 -20.87 9.57 -6.88
CA GLU A 24 -21.82 10.41 -6.20
C GLU A 24 -21.14 11.69 -5.70
N THR A 25 -21.87 12.79 -5.70
CA THR A 25 -21.34 14.10 -5.30
C THR A 25 -21.88 14.53 -3.96
N TYR A 26 -20.99 14.95 -3.07
CA TYR A 26 -21.30 15.44 -1.74
C TYR A 26 -20.69 16.83 -1.53
N GLN A 27 -21.43 17.73 -0.90
CA GLN A 27 -20.95 19.06 -0.53
C GLN A 27 -20.54 19.06 0.95
N ILE A 28 -19.36 19.58 1.24
CA ILE A 28 -18.90 19.86 2.59
C ILE A 28 -18.79 21.39 2.70
N ASP A 29 -19.78 22.01 3.33
CA ASP A 29 -19.87 23.47 3.38
C ASP A 29 -18.89 24.12 4.36
N LYS A 30 -18.41 23.34 5.32
CA LYS A 30 -17.48 23.82 6.33
C LYS A 30 -16.65 22.67 6.88
N ILE A 31 -15.35 22.71 6.67
CA ILE A 31 -14.39 21.79 7.26
C ILE A 31 -13.11 22.54 7.63
N ASN A 32 -12.61 22.30 8.85
CA ASN A 32 -11.38 22.95 9.31
C ASN A 32 -10.17 22.33 8.59
N GLN A 33 -9.21 23.15 8.20
CA GLN A 33 -8.01 22.72 7.49
C GLN A 33 -7.07 21.81 8.31
N SER A 34 -7.15 21.79 9.64
CA SER A 34 -6.36 20.91 10.51
C SER A 34 -6.94 19.51 10.67
N VAL A 35 -8.16 19.27 10.21
CA VAL A 35 -8.81 17.95 10.21
C VAL A 35 -8.13 17.01 9.22
N SER A 36 -7.99 15.74 9.57
CA SER A 36 -7.47 14.73 8.66
C SER A 36 -8.50 14.38 7.57
N PHE A 37 -8.01 13.86 6.43
CA PHE A 37 -8.87 13.45 5.33
C PHE A 37 -9.88 12.36 5.74
N LEU A 38 -9.45 11.40 6.58
CA LEU A 38 -10.35 10.36 7.08
C LEU A 38 -11.40 10.91 8.05
N GLU A 39 -11.03 11.85 8.92
CA GLU A 39 -11.97 12.51 9.81
C GLU A 39 -13.02 13.32 9.04
N MET A 40 -12.64 13.97 7.94
CA MET A 40 -13.59 14.62 7.03
C MET A 40 -14.59 13.60 6.44
N LEU A 41 -14.14 12.39 6.08
CA LEU A 41 -15.04 11.30 5.64
C LEU A 41 -15.94 10.78 6.77
N ASP A 42 -15.43 10.70 8.01
CA ASP A 42 -16.25 10.34 9.18
C ASP A 42 -17.37 11.36 9.40
N ILE A 43 -17.05 12.66 9.36
CA ILE A 43 -18.03 13.75 9.49
C ILE A 43 -19.11 13.66 8.38
N LEU A 44 -18.70 13.36 7.14
CA LEU A 44 -19.65 13.11 6.06
C LEU A 44 -20.55 11.90 6.36
N ASN A 45 -19.97 10.81 6.82
CA ASN A 45 -20.72 9.60 7.14
C ASN A 45 -21.71 9.80 8.29
N GLU A 46 -21.34 10.53 9.35
CA GLU A 46 -22.25 10.91 10.43
C GLU A 46 -23.45 11.68 9.89
N ARG A 47 -23.22 12.63 9.00
CA ARG A 47 -24.31 13.38 8.34
C ARG A 47 -25.20 12.45 7.50
N LEU A 48 -24.62 11.57 6.67
CA LEU A 48 -25.39 10.64 5.85
C LEU A 48 -26.27 9.73 6.71
N VAL A 49 -25.73 9.19 7.80
CA VAL A 49 -26.50 8.36 8.74
C VAL A 49 -27.63 9.15 9.39
N SER A 50 -27.39 10.40 9.80
CA SER A 50 -28.43 11.25 10.39
C SER A 50 -29.56 11.60 9.40
N GLU A 51 -29.24 11.63 8.10
CA GLU A 51 -30.20 11.81 7.00
C GLU A 51 -30.88 10.50 6.57
N GLY A 52 -30.62 9.36 7.22
CA GLY A 52 -31.13 8.05 6.85
C GLY A 52 -30.55 7.48 5.55
N LYS A 53 -29.38 7.98 5.12
CA LYS A 53 -28.66 7.53 3.93
C LYS A 53 -27.55 6.53 4.29
N GLU A 54 -27.18 5.67 3.32
CA GLU A 54 -26.08 4.73 3.52
C GLU A 54 -24.72 5.47 3.59
N PRO A 55 -23.91 5.20 4.65
CA PRO A 55 -22.57 5.76 4.74
C PRO A 55 -21.66 5.24 3.63
N ILE A 56 -20.57 5.96 3.38
CA ILE A 56 -19.49 5.53 2.48
C ILE A 56 -18.65 4.47 3.19
N VAL A 57 -18.45 3.32 2.55
CA VAL A 57 -17.62 2.25 3.10
C VAL A 57 -16.17 2.45 2.66
N PHE A 58 -15.26 2.55 3.61
CA PHE A 58 -13.82 2.64 3.39
C PHE A 58 -13.05 2.01 4.54
N ASP A 59 -11.84 1.52 4.25
CA ASP A 59 -10.98 0.91 5.25
C ASP A 59 -10.13 1.95 5.98
N HIS A 60 -10.02 1.77 7.28
CA HIS A 60 -9.09 2.50 8.15
C HIS A 60 -8.85 1.69 9.43
N ASP A 61 -7.70 1.94 10.08
CA ASP A 61 -7.39 1.29 11.37
C ASP A 61 -6.50 2.20 12.23
N CYS A 62 -5.16 2.13 12.12
CA CYS A 62 -4.24 2.80 13.04
C CYS A 62 -4.35 4.33 13.06
N ARG A 63 -4.71 4.97 11.96
CA ARG A 63 -4.69 6.44 11.73
C ARG A 63 -3.33 7.11 11.97
N GLU A 64 -2.24 6.33 12.03
CA GLU A 64 -0.86 6.76 12.30
C GLU A 64 0.10 6.47 11.13
N GLY A 65 -0.41 6.02 9.99
CA GLY A 65 0.39 5.77 8.79
C GLY A 65 1.24 4.51 8.84
N ILE A 66 0.89 3.49 9.64
CA ILE A 66 1.69 2.28 9.85
C ILE A 66 0.99 0.97 9.48
N CYS A 67 -0.34 0.92 9.40
CA CYS A 67 -1.06 -0.33 9.14
C CYS A 67 -1.31 -0.61 7.65
N GLY A 68 -1.26 0.40 6.78
CA GLY A 68 -1.51 0.27 5.35
C GLY A 68 -2.98 0.06 4.95
N MET A 69 -3.97 0.25 5.86
CA MET A 69 -5.38 -0.03 5.58
C MET A 69 -6.11 1.09 4.84
N CYS A 70 -5.75 2.36 5.02
CA CYS A 70 -6.42 3.51 4.42
C CYS A 70 -6.14 3.67 2.91
N SER A 71 -6.61 2.71 2.12
CA SER A 71 -6.26 2.51 0.71
C SER A 71 -7.19 3.29 -0.22
N LEU A 72 -7.03 4.63 -0.26
CA LEU A 72 -7.84 5.52 -1.10
C LEU A 72 -7.01 6.15 -2.23
N TYR A 73 -7.64 6.26 -3.39
CA TYR A 73 -7.13 7.01 -4.54
C TYR A 73 -7.77 8.40 -4.51
N VAL A 74 -7.00 9.45 -4.29
CA VAL A 74 -7.48 10.82 -4.11
C VAL A 74 -6.89 11.72 -5.19
N ASN A 75 -7.73 12.35 -5.99
CA ASN A 75 -7.33 13.22 -7.12
C ASN A 75 -6.31 12.56 -8.07
N GLY A 76 -6.46 11.25 -8.34
CA GLY A 76 -5.57 10.53 -9.24
C GLY A 76 -4.24 10.08 -8.62
N HIS A 77 -4.05 10.21 -7.30
CA HIS A 77 -2.86 9.77 -6.57
C HIS A 77 -3.22 8.75 -5.48
N PRO A 78 -2.53 7.60 -5.41
CA PRO A 78 -2.64 6.70 -4.26
C PRO A 78 -2.27 7.45 -2.97
N HIS A 79 -3.15 7.39 -1.97
CA HIS A 79 -3.06 8.12 -0.71
C HIS A 79 -3.21 9.65 -0.82
N GLY A 80 -3.43 10.22 -2.02
CA GLY A 80 -3.60 11.65 -2.24
C GLY A 80 -2.32 12.40 -2.61
N PRO A 81 -2.41 13.73 -2.74
CA PRO A 81 -1.35 14.55 -3.34
C PRO A 81 -0.13 14.78 -2.43
N ALA A 82 -0.14 14.30 -1.19
CA ALA A 82 0.97 14.49 -0.26
C ALA A 82 2.02 13.37 -0.43
N THR A 83 3.20 13.70 -0.97
CA THR A 83 4.30 12.75 -1.13
C THR A 83 4.77 12.18 0.21
N GLY A 84 5.03 10.87 0.26
CA GLY A 84 5.52 10.19 1.44
C GLY A 84 4.51 10.07 2.60
N ALA A 85 3.23 10.28 2.32
CA ALA A 85 2.16 10.22 3.32
C ALA A 85 1.10 9.16 2.94
N THR A 86 0.47 8.60 3.95
CA THR A 86 -0.72 7.75 3.81
C THR A 86 -1.98 8.61 3.90
N THR A 87 -3.13 8.10 3.43
CA THR A 87 -4.39 8.85 3.45
C THR A 87 -4.78 9.32 4.86
N CYS A 88 -4.49 8.53 5.90
CA CYS A 88 -4.77 8.94 7.28
C CYS A 88 -3.87 10.07 7.78
N GLN A 89 -2.75 10.36 7.11
CA GLN A 89 -1.84 11.48 7.37
C GLN A 89 -2.01 12.62 6.36
N LEU A 90 -3.01 12.52 5.47
CA LEU A 90 -3.42 13.60 4.59
C LEU A 90 -4.37 14.52 5.36
N TYR A 91 -4.11 15.83 5.33
CA TYR A 91 -4.91 16.83 6.04
C TYR A 91 -5.62 17.75 5.06
N MET A 92 -6.78 18.29 5.48
CA MET A 92 -7.61 19.19 4.65
C MET A 92 -6.90 20.48 4.23
N ARG A 93 -5.84 20.91 4.92
CA ARG A 93 -4.97 22.03 4.51
C ARG A 93 -4.21 21.81 3.19
N ARG A 94 -4.25 20.59 2.63
CA ARG A 94 -3.67 20.28 1.31
C ARG A 94 -4.61 20.59 0.15
N PHE A 95 -5.84 20.95 0.47
CA PHE A 95 -6.87 21.29 -0.51
C PHE A 95 -7.27 22.75 -0.39
N ASN A 96 -7.71 23.31 -1.52
CA ASN A 96 -8.13 24.70 -1.60
C ASN A 96 -9.63 24.86 -1.31
N ASP A 97 -10.02 26.06 -0.88
CA ASP A 97 -11.43 26.39 -0.75
C ASP A 97 -12.14 26.31 -2.10
N GLY A 98 -13.30 25.66 -2.14
CA GLY A 98 -14.08 25.40 -3.37
C GLY A 98 -13.56 24.22 -4.23
N GLU A 99 -12.50 23.52 -3.82
CA GLU A 99 -11.93 22.42 -4.62
C GLU A 99 -12.88 21.23 -4.74
N THR A 100 -12.85 20.59 -5.91
CA THR A 100 -13.49 19.29 -6.13
C THR A 100 -12.49 18.17 -5.97
N ILE A 101 -12.74 17.28 -5.02
CA ILE A 101 -11.87 16.14 -4.67
C ILE A 101 -12.52 14.87 -5.16
N THR A 102 -11.80 14.09 -5.99
CA THR A 102 -12.25 12.80 -6.48
C THR A 102 -11.67 11.69 -5.59
N ILE A 103 -12.51 10.76 -5.14
CA ILE A 103 -12.13 9.67 -4.24
C ILE A 103 -12.57 8.34 -4.85
N GLU A 104 -11.62 7.41 -5.01
CA GLU A 104 -11.83 6.13 -5.67
C GLU A 104 -11.16 4.99 -4.89
N PRO A 105 -11.61 3.73 -5.06
CA PRO A 105 -10.89 2.57 -4.55
C PRO A 105 -9.63 2.32 -5.36
N TRP A 106 -8.73 1.44 -4.88
CA TRP A 106 -7.66 0.90 -5.70
C TRP A 106 -8.24 0.22 -6.97
N ARG A 107 -7.76 0.61 -8.14
CA ARG A 107 -8.18 0.02 -9.42
C ARG A 107 -7.15 -1.00 -9.88
N SER A 108 -7.26 -2.23 -9.40
CA SER A 108 -6.38 -3.33 -9.78
C SER A 108 -7.13 -4.65 -9.75
N ALA A 109 -6.87 -5.53 -10.71
CA ALA A 109 -7.41 -6.89 -10.71
C ALA A 109 -7.01 -7.69 -9.46
N GLY A 110 -5.82 -7.39 -8.89
CA GLY A 110 -5.34 -7.99 -7.65
C GLY A 110 -6.06 -7.50 -6.38
N PHE A 111 -6.85 -6.41 -6.48
CA PHE A 111 -7.61 -5.81 -5.38
C PHE A 111 -9.06 -5.56 -5.82
N PRO A 112 -9.88 -6.60 -5.95
CA PRO A 112 -11.28 -6.44 -6.33
C PRO A 112 -12.04 -5.60 -5.29
N VAL A 113 -12.94 -4.74 -5.77
CA VAL A 113 -13.77 -3.90 -4.90
C VAL A 113 -14.76 -4.78 -4.13
N ILE A 114 -14.78 -4.65 -2.81
CA ILE A 114 -15.79 -5.28 -1.94
C ILE A 114 -17.04 -4.41 -1.92
N ARG A 115 -16.90 -3.14 -1.56
CA ARG A 115 -17.98 -2.14 -1.54
C ARG A 115 -17.38 -0.73 -1.51
N ASP A 116 -17.95 0.18 -2.26
CA ASP A 116 -17.54 1.59 -2.36
C ASP A 116 -16.02 1.76 -2.56
N LEU A 117 -15.31 2.20 -1.53
CA LEU A 117 -13.87 2.44 -1.54
C LEU A 117 -13.06 1.28 -0.95
N MET A 118 -13.72 0.28 -0.37
CA MET A 118 -13.11 -0.88 0.25
C MET A 118 -12.76 -1.95 -0.79
N VAL A 119 -11.54 -2.48 -0.73
CA VAL A 119 -11.03 -3.50 -1.65
C VAL A 119 -10.54 -4.75 -0.90
N ASP A 120 -10.64 -5.92 -1.54
CA ASP A 120 -10.07 -7.17 -1.03
C ASP A 120 -8.55 -7.17 -1.26
N ARG A 121 -7.80 -7.26 -0.16
CA ARG A 121 -6.33 -7.28 -0.17
C ARG A 121 -5.74 -8.64 0.22
N TYR A 122 -6.58 -9.66 0.31
CA TYR A 122 -6.15 -11.01 0.73
C TYR A 122 -5.08 -11.62 -0.18
N ALA A 123 -4.97 -11.14 -1.43
CA ALA A 123 -3.88 -11.52 -2.33
C ALA A 123 -2.49 -11.21 -1.73
N TYR A 124 -2.34 -10.11 -0.98
CA TYR A 124 -1.07 -9.80 -0.31
C TYR A 124 -0.74 -10.80 0.80
N ASP A 125 -1.74 -11.23 1.57
CA ASP A 125 -1.54 -12.23 2.62
C ASP A 125 -1.08 -13.57 2.03
N LYS A 126 -1.67 -13.98 0.91
CA LYS A 126 -1.23 -15.19 0.18
C LYS A 126 0.21 -15.09 -0.32
N ILE A 127 0.65 -13.92 -0.78
CA ILE A 127 2.04 -13.70 -1.17
C ILE A 127 2.96 -13.84 0.05
N ILE A 128 2.61 -13.23 1.20
CA ILE A 128 3.39 -13.36 2.43
C ILE A 128 3.43 -14.80 2.91
N GLN A 129 2.32 -15.54 2.87
CA GLN A 129 2.26 -16.97 3.21
C GLN A 129 3.17 -17.83 2.33
N ALA A 130 3.44 -17.44 1.09
CA ALA A 130 4.29 -18.18 0.17
C ALA A 130 5.79 -18.13 0.54
N GLY A 131 6.23 -17.15 1.35
CA GLY A 131 7.65 -17.07 1.72
C GLY A 131 8.06 -15.84 2.53
N GLY A 132 7.11 -14.97 2.90
CA GLY A 132 7.39 -13.74 3.63
C GLY A 132 7.75 -13.91 5.11
N PHE A 133 8.36 -15.05 5.47
CA PHE A 133 8.72 -15.44 6.83
C PHE A 133 10.04 -16.19 6.86
N VAL A 134 10.55 -16.49 8.05
CA VAL A 134 11.70 -17.38 8.29
C VAL A 134 11.19 -18.64 8.96
N SER A 135 11.44 -19.83 8.36
CA SER A 135 10.97 -21.12 8.86
C SER A 135 12.10 -22.03 9.35
N VAL A 136 13.35 -21.72 9.03
CA VAL A 136 14.50 -22.52 9.43
C VAL A 136 15.06 -22.05 10.77
N ASN A 137 15.52 -22.99 11.58
CA ASN A 137 16.30 -22.66 12.77
C ASN A 137 17.71 -22.25 12.34
N THR A 138 18.09 -21.01 12.62
CA THR A 138 19.39 -20.44 12.25
C THR A 138 20.41 -20.46 13.40
N GLY A 139 20.13 -21.19 14.47
CA GLY A 139 20.99 -21.33 15.64
C GLY A 139 20.65 -20.38 16.81
N GLY A 140 21.52 -20.33 17.80
CA GLY A 140 21.36 -19.45 18.97
C GLY A 140 21.80 -18.01 18.73
N VAL A 141 21.75 -17.21 19.78
CA VAL A 141 22.25 -15.83 19.79
C VAL A 141 23.77 -15.84 19.58
N PRO A 142 24.31 -15.11 18.58
CA PRO A 142 25.76 -14.99 18.40
C PRO A 142 26.40 -14.24 19.55
N ASP A 143 27.74 -14.35 19.66
CA ASP A 143 28.54 -13.55 20.58
C ASP A 143 28.23 -12.05 20.41
N ALA A 144 28.19 -11.29 21.49
CA ALA A 144 27.89 -9.86 21.48
C ALA A 144 28.84 -9.03 20.58
N ASN A 145 30.07 -9.51 20.37
CA ASN A 145 31.05 -8.89 19.49
C ASN A 145 30.99 -9.38 18.03
N ALA A 146 30.14 -10.36 17.73
CA ALA A 146 29.99 -10.86 16.37
C ALA A 146 29.29 -9.82 15.48
N ILE A 147 29.77 -9.69 14.26
CA ILE A 147 29.16 -8.86 13.20
C ILE A 147 28.60 -9.82 12.12
N PRO A 148 27.36 -10.31 12.27
CA PRO A 148 26.80 -11.29 11.36
C PRO A 148 26.60 -10.81 9.92
N ILE A 149 26.37 -9.49 9.75
CA ILE A 149 26.22 -8.83 8.44
C ILE A 149 26.84 -7.42 8.49
N SER A 150 27.13 -6.85 7.31
CA SER A 150 27.58 -5.47 7.21
C SER A 150 26.46 -4.49 7.62
N LYS A 151 26.86 -3.31 8.15
CA LYS A 151 25.89 -2.25 8.43
C LYS A 151 25.11 -1.85 7.17
N ALA A 152 25.78 -1.79 6.03
CA ALA A 152 25.14 -1.44 4.75
C ALA A 152 24.01 -2.44 4.37
N ASP A 153 24.21 -3.74 4.55
CA ASP A 153 23.19 -4.73 4.31
C ASP A 153 22.05 -4.64 5.33
N ALA A 154 22.38 -4.37 6.59
CA ALA A 154 21.37 -4.16 7.63
C ALA A 154 20.49 -2.93 7.34
N ASP A 155 21.09 -1.81 6.96
CA ASP A 155 20.37 -0.59 6.59
C ASP A 155 19.41 -0.86 5.41
N LEU A 156 19.90 -1.49 4.33
CA LEU A 156 19.06 -1.85 3.18
C LEU A 156 17.92 -2.82 3.55
N ALA A 157 18.17 -3.74 4.48
CA ALA A 157 17.13 -4.64 4.96
C ALA A 157 16.04 -3.89 5.75
N MET A 158 16.44 -2.95 6.62
CA MET A 158 15.52 -2.16 7.42
C MET A 158 14.74 -1.15 6.58
N ASP A 159 15.36 -0.52 5.58
CA ASP A 159 14.68 0.33 4.60
C ASP A 159 13.59 -0.46 3.85
N ALA A 160 13.90 -1.68 3.44
CA ALA A 160 12.91 -2.56 2.79
C ALA A 160 11.80 -3.01 3.78
N ALA A 161 12.14 -3.21 5.06
CA ALA A 161 11.20 -3.57 6.12
C ALA A 161 10.16 -2.48 6.43
N ALA A 162 10.44 -1.22 6.07
CA ALA A 162 9.51 -0.10 6.24
C ALA A 162 8.20 -0.26 5.43
N CYS A 163 8.14 -1.21 4.48
CA CYS A 163 6.94 -1.48 3.70
C CYS A 163 5.77 -1.92 4.59
N ILE A 164 4.68 -1.15 4.55
CA ILE A 164 3.43 -1.41 5.31
C ILE A 164 2.38 -2.20 4.54
N GLY A 165 2.69 -2.67 3.33
CA GLY A 165 1.76 -3.44 2.50
C GLY A 165 0.49 -2.67 2.10
N CYS A 166 0.53 -1.36 1.95
CA CYS A 166 -0.68 -0.55 1.69
C CYS A 166 -1.29 -0.75 0.29
N GLY A 167 -0.51 -1.19 -0.70
CA GLY A 167 -1.00 -1.38 -2.07
C GLY A 167 -0.85 -0.18 -3.00
N ALA A 168 -0.34 0.97 -2.53
CA ALA A 168 -0.13 2.16 -3.36
C ALA A 168 0.73 1.89 -4.60
N CYS A 169 1.74 1.03 -4.46
CA CYS A 169 2.61 0.63 -5.56
C CYS A 169 1.87 -0.12 -6.67
N VAL A 170 0.87 -0.94 -6.33
CA VAL A 170 0.00 -1.62 -7.30
C VAL A 170 -0.96 -0.63 -7.94
N ALA A 171 -1.58 0.23 -7.13
CA ALA A 171 -2.52 1.24 -7.61
C ALA A 171 -1.86 2.24 -8.58
N ALA A 172 -0.62 2.65 -8.32
CA ALA A 172 0.15 3.56 -9.18
C ALA A 172 0.65 2.88 -10.48
N CYS A 173 0.75 1.55 -10.50
CA CYS A 173 1.36 0.84 -11.60
C CYS A 173 0.39 0.66 -12.76
N LYS A 174 0.79 1.06 -13.99
CA LYS A 174 -0.02 0.85 -15.21
C LYS A 174 -0.44 -0.60 -15.42
N ASN A 175 0.39 -1.53 -14.98
CA ASN A 175 0.15 -2.97 -15.12
C ASN A 175 -0.45 -3.60 -13.86
N GLY A 176 -0.68 -2.84 -12.79
CA GLY A 176 -1.12 -3.39 -11.50
C GLY A 176 -0.12 -4.38 -10.89
N SER A 177 1.18 -4.18 -11.07
CA SER A 177 2.22 -5.09 -10.59
C SER A 177 2.50 -4.92 -9.10
N ALA A 178 2.59 -6.03 -8.36
CA ALA A 178 2.97 -6.04 -6.94
C ALA A 178 4.50 -6.20 -6.72
N MET A 179 5.31 -6.04 -7.77
CA MET A 179 6.76 -6.28 -7.71
C MET A 179 7.46 -5.49 -6.60
N LEU A 180 7.09 -4.23 -6.35
CA LEU A 180 7.72 -3.45 -5.27
C LEU A 180 7.40 -4.02 -3.89
N PHE A 181 6.16 -4.45 -3.65
CA PHE A 181 5.76 -5.10 -2.41
C PHE A 181 6.51 -6.42 -2.18
N VAL A 182 6.51 -7.30 -3.19
CA VAL A 182 7.22 -8.60 -3.13
C VAL A 182 8.71 -8.39 -2.89
N SER A 183 9.33 -7.50 -3.68
CA SER A 183 10.77 -7.25 -3.60
C SER A 183 11.20 -6.63 -2.28
N ALA A 184 10.38 -5.79 -1.67
CA ALA A 184 10.67 -5.23 -0.35
C ALA A 184 10.74 -6.32 0.71
N LYS A 185 9.76 -7.23 0.77
CA LYS A 185 9.76 -8.34 1.74
C LYS A 185 10.90 -9.34 1.47
N VAL A 186 11.14 -9.68 0.20
CA VAL A 186 12.27 -10.57 -0.17
C VAL A 186 13.60 -9.92 0.20
N SER A 187 13.82 -8.63 -0.10
CA SER A 187 15.05 -7.91 0.25
C SER A 187 15.26 -7.87 1.76
N GLN A 188 14.22 -7.50 2.53
CA GLN A 188 14.28 -7.51 3.99
C GLN A 188 14.86 -8.82 4.53
N LEU A 189 14.28 -9.95 4.14
CA LEU A 189 14.66 -11.24 4.69
C LEU A 189 15.95 -11.81 4.08
N ASN A 190 16.18 -11.61 2.78
CA ASN A 190 17.36 -12.15 2.11
C ASN A 190 18.67 -11.44 2.48
N LEU A 191 18.62 -10.20 2.91
CA LEU A 191 19.78 -9.46 3.39
C LEU A 191 20.15 -9.82 4.82
N LEU A 192 19.18 -10.25 5.65
CA LEU A 192 19.40 -10.65 7.03
C LEU A 192 19.92 -12.09 7.15
N PRO A 193 20.78 -12.40 8.14
CA PRO A 193 21.37 -13.72 8.31
C PRO A 193 20.33 -14.83 8.41
N GLN A 194 19.24 -14.59 9.18
CA GLN A 194 18.17 -15.56 9.42
C GLN A 194 17.39 -15.93 8.16
N GLY A 195 17.30 -15.01 7.22
CA GLY A 195 16.56 -15.24 5.97
C GLY A 195 17.39 -15.87 4.84
N LYS A 196 18.73 -15.83 4.94
CA LYS A 196 19.65 -16.32 3.89
C LYS A 196 19.47 -17.80 3.53
N PRO A 197 19.26 -18.75 4.45
CA PRO A 197 19.10 -20.15 4.09
C PRO A 197 17.95 -20.41 3.11
N GLU A 198 16.90 -19.60 3.15
CA GLU A 198 15.70 -19.73 2.33
C GLU A 198 15.61 -18.71 1.18
N ALA A 199 16.65 -17.91 0.97
CA ALA A 199 16.61 -16.74 0.11
C ALA A 199 16.13 -17.03 -1.32
N LEU A 200 16.68 -18.04 -1.98
CA LEU A 200 16.35 -18.39 -3.36
C LEU A 200 14.96 -19.01 -3.47
N ARG A 201 14.61 -19.92 -2.55
CA ARG A 201 13.27 -20.52 -2.46
C ARG A 201 12.20 -19.43 -2.26
N ARG A 202 12.45 -18.49 -1.34
CA ARG A 202 11.57 -17.37 -1.06
C ARG A 202 11.33 -16.49 -2.30
N ALA A 203 12.40 -16.07 -2.97
CA ALA A 203 12.31 -15.24 -4.17
C ALA A 203 11.44 -15.89 -5.25
N LYS A 204 11.66 -17.20 -5.50
CA LYS A 204 10.89 -17.97 -6.48
C LYS A 204 9.42 -18.14 -6.06
N ALA A 205 9.17 -18.54 -4.81
CA ALA A 205 7.82 -18.83 -4.32
C ALA A 205 6.93 -17.58 -4.27
N MET A 206 7.44 -16.48 -3.73
CA MET A 206 6.68 -15.23 -3.61
C MET A 206 6.42 -14.59 -4.98
N LEU A 207 7.38 -14.63 -5.91
CA LEU A 207 7.18 -14.11 -7.25
C LEU A 207 6.16 -14.95 -8.02
N SER A 208 6.27 -16.28 -7.98
CA SER A 208 5.31 -17.18 -8.63
C SER A 208 3.90 -17.00 -8.05
N LYS A 209 3.78 -16.80 -6.74
CA LYS A 209 2.48 -16.55 -6.11
C LYS A 209 1.89 -15.20 -6.55
N MET A 210 2.71 -14.16 -6.73
CA MET A 210 2.27 -12.88 -7.27
C MET A 210 1.66 -13.04 -8.68
N ASP A 211 2.35 -13.78 -9.56
CA ASP A 211 1.87 -14.03 -10.92
C ASP A 211 0.57 -14.84 -10.94
N GLU A 212 0.48 -15.89 -10.09
CA GLU A 212 -0.73 -16.72 -9.93
C GLU A 212 -1.96 -15.91 -9.48
N LEU A 213 -1.76 -14.88 -8.66
CA LEU A 213 -2.83 -14.03 -8.13
C LEU A 213 -3.27 -12.90 -9.07
N GLY A 214 -2.76 -12.88 -10.30
CA GLY A 214 -3.21 -11.97 -11.36
C GLY A 214 -2.64 -10.56 -11.27
N PHE A 215 -1.55 -10.36 -10.55
CA PHE A 215 -0.79 -9.10 -10.62
C PHE A 215 -0.01 -9.03 -11.94
N GLY A 216 -0.01 -7.86 -12.55
CA GLY A 216 0.63 -7.66 -13.84
C GLY A 216 2.17 -7.60 -13.78
N ASN A 217 2.79 -7.71 -14.94
CA ASN A 217 4.24 -7.69 -15.07
C ASN A 217 4.83 -6.28 -14.86
N CYS A 218 5.99 -6.24 -14.22
CA CYS A 218 6.73 -4.98 -14.03
C CYS A 218 7.39 -4.53 -15.34
N THR A 219 7.10 -3.29 -15.77
CA THR A 219 7.75 -2.61 -16.90
C THR A 219 8.68 -1.48 -16.46
N ASN A 220 9.04 -1.44 -15.19
CA ASN A 220 10.04 -0.54 -14.61
C ASN A 220 9.75 0.96 -14.81
N THR A 221 8.49 1.37 -14.71
CA THR A 221 8.08 2.78 -14.87
C THR A 221 8.42 3.67 -13.69
N ARG A 222 8.78 3.10 -12.53
CA ARG A 222 9.09 3.76 -11.25
C ARG A 222 7.91 4.47 -10.57
N ALA A 223 6.71 4.45 -11.12
CA ALA A 223 5.55 5.06 -10.48
C ALA A 223 5.31 4.52 -9.06
N CYS A 224 5.59 3.24 -8.84
CA CYS A 224 5.46 2.58 -7.54
C CYS A 224 6.38 3.15 -6.45
N GLU A 225 7.60 3.57 -6.81
CA GLU A 225 8.54 4.23 -5.89
C GLU A 225 8.10 5.67 -5.61
N ALA A 226 7.68 6.40 -6.65
CA ALA A 226 7.25 7.80 -6.54
C ALA A 226 6.02 7.97 -5.63
N GLU A 227 5.07 7.03 -5.68
CA GLU A 227 3.84 7.07 -4.90
C GLU A 227 3.92 6.28 -3.58
N CYS A 228 5.10 5.75 -3.23
CA CYS A 228 5.24 4.96 -2.01
C CYS A 228 5.25 5.84 -0.75
N PRO A 229 4.30 5.68 0.20
CA PRO A 229 4.27 6.49 1.42
C PRO A 229 5.42 6.15 2.40
N LYS A 230 6.19 5.09 2.10
CA LYS A 230 7.34 4.63 2.90
C LYS A 230 8.66 4.68 2.13
N ASN A 231 8.69 5.33 0.96
CA ASN A 231 9.88 5.53 0.14
C ASN A 231 10.66 4.23 -0.17
N ILE A 232 9.94 3.13 -0.40
CA ILE A 232 10.55 1.84 -0.75
C ILE A 232 11.23 1.96 -2.11
N SER A 233 12.55 1.72 -2.14
CA SER A 233 13.34 1.87 -3.35
C SER A 233 13.08 0.77 -4.38
N ILE A 234 13.03 1.17 -5.64
CA ILE A 234 12.97 0.26 -6.79
C ILE A 234 14.21 -0.64 -6.91
N SER A 235 15.33 -0.31 -6.25
CA SER A 235 16.51 -1.17 -6.19
C SER A 235 16.21 -2.56 -5.61
N ASN A 236 15.16 -2.68 -4.79
CA ASN A 236 14.70 -3.96 -4.30
C ASN A 236 14.20 -4.87 -5.43
N ILE A 237 13.57 -4.31 -6.48
CA ILE A 237 13.14 -5.08 -7.66
C ILE A 237 14.35 -5.64 -8.42
N ALA A 238 15.40 -4.84 -8.58
CA ALA A 238 16.64 -5.33 -9.23
C ALA A 238 17.27 -6.49 -8.44
N ARG A 239 17.26 -6.40 -7.10
CA ARG A 239 17.73 -7.47 -6.21
C ARG A 239 16.89 -8.74 -6.34
N LEU A 240 15.56 -8.60 -6.31
CA LEU A 240 14.64 -9.74 -6.50
C LEU A 240 14.88 -10.42 -7.86
N ASN A 241 15.01 -9.66 -8.93
CA ASN A 241 15.28 -10.23 -10.26
C ASN A 241 16.59 -11.03 -10.30
N ARG A 242 17.67 -10.50 -9.69
CA ARG A 242 18.92 -11.24 -9.55
C ARG A 242 18.75 -12.55 -8.77
N ASP A 243 18.08 -12.49 -7.61
CA ASP A 243 17.87 -13.67 -6.75
C ASP A 243 17.00 -14.71 -7.47
N PHE A 244 16.01 -14.28 -8.23
CA PHE A 244 15.15 -15.17 -9.04
C PHE A 244 15.94 -15.86 -10.17
N ILE A 245 16.79 -15.12 -10.90
CA ILE A 245 17.65 -15.71 -11.94
C ILE A 245 18.59 -16.76 -11.34
N ILE A 246 19.24 -16.43 -10.22
CA ILE A 246 20.12 -17.39 -9.52
C ILE A 246 19.35 -18.62 -9.06
N ALA A 247 18.11 -18.44 -8.56
CA ALA A 247 17.27 -19.56 -8.15
C ALA A 247 16.92 -20.48 -9.32
N LYS A 248 16.66 -19.92 -10.50
CA LYS A 248 16.38 -20.71 -11.71
C LYS A 248 17.58 -21.46 -12.27
N LEU A 249 18.79 -20.94 -12.06
CA LEU A 249 20.03 -21.59 -12.52
C LEU A 249 20.51 -22.72 -11.57
N LYS A 250 19.97 -22.76 -10.33
CA LYS A 250 20.35 -23.76 -9.32
C LYS A 250 19.32 -24.89 -9.15
N ASP A 251 18.17 -24.80 -9.82
CA ASP A 251 17.20 -25.89 -9.98
C ASP A 251 17.67 -26.88 -11.04
#